data_b0fdb5ad4603535af0374858f43c2b1f
#
_entry.id   b0fdb5ad4603535af0374858f43c2b1f
#
_cell.length_a   1.000
_cell.length_b   1.000
_cell.length_c   1.000
_cell.angle_alpha   90.00
_cell.angle_beta   90.00
_cell.angle_gamma   90.00
#
_symmetry.space_group_name_H-M   'P 1'
#
loop_
_entity.id
_entity.type
_entity.pdbx_description
1 polymer ?
#
loop_
_entity_poly.entity_id
_entity_poly.type
_entity_poly.pdbx_seq_one_letter_code
_entity_poly.pdbx_strand_id
1 'polypeptide(L)'
;KRKIFFAVSVVVILIGFVFMGVNAGTGKGVLNYSLEFKGGTSTNVTFDKAYTLKEIDETMIPDLEKVTDDPNIQVQTVANSNQVIFKTQTLDLEKREAFAKYMADKFGVEEKDITTENISSTVSSEMRVDAIIAVAIATVFMLLYIWLRFKDIRFATSAVVALIHDVLVVLAFYVIARISVGNTFIACMLTIVGYSINATIVIFDRIREEMKTKKRTEELDT
;
A
#
# COMPACT_ATOMS: atom_id res chain seq x y z
N LYS A 1 18.62 21.04 14.79
CA LYS A 1 18.12 19.65 14.59
C LYS A 1 16.72 19.64 13.95
N ARG A 2 15.73 20.45 14.42
CA ARG A 2 14.34 20.50 13.91
C ARG A 2 14.25 20.70 12.39
N LYS A 3 15.01 21.70 11.84
CA LYS A 3 15.04 22.00 10.40
C LYS A 3 15.54 20.84 9.54
N ILE A 4 16.46 20.00 10.07
CA ILE A 4 17.01 18.86 9.35
C ILE A 4 15.94 17.77 9.17
N PHE A 5 15.19 17.44 10.23
CA PHE A 5 14.12 16.45 10.14
C PHE A 5 12.99 16.88 9.20
N PHE A 6 12.62 18.17 9.22
CA PHE A 6 11.67 18.71 8.24
C PHE A 6 12.20 18.59 6.80
N ALA A 7 13.47 18.93 6.58
CA ALA A 7 14.06 18.81 5.25
C ALA A 7 14.09 17.37 4.77
N VAL A 8 14.44 16.40 5.64
CA VAL A 8 14.46 14.96 5.31
C VAL A 8 13.07 14.48 4.90
N SER A 9 12.03 14.78 5.70
CA SER A 9 10.68 14.32 5.36
C SER A 9 10.13 14.96 4.08
N VAL A 10 10.39 16.25 3.84
CA VAL A 10 10.02 16.92 2.59
C VAL A 10 10.72 16.27 1.39
N VAL A 11 12.01 15.95 1.52
CA VAL A 11 12.77 15.26 0.47
C VAL A 11 12.17 13.88 0.17
N VAL A 12 11.82 13.11 1.20
CA VAL A 12 11.18 11.79 1.00
C VAL A 12 9.85 11.91 0.26
N ILE A 13 9.02 12.88 0.63
CA ILE A 13 7.73 13.13 -0.03
C ILE A 13 7.95 13.55 -1.50
N LEU A 14 8.91 14.45 -1.76
CA LEU A 14 9.24 14.89 -3.13
C LEU A 14 9.75 13.71 -3.98
N ILE A 15 10.61 12.86 -3.44
CA ILE A 15 11.05 11.64 -4.12
C ILE A 15 9.84 10.76 -4.44
N GLY A 16 8.90 10.58 -3.50
CA GLY A 16 7.66 9.85 -3.75
C GLY A 16 6.87 10.40 -4.93
N PHE A 17 6.68 11.72 -5.01
CA PHE A 17 6.00 12.35 -6.15
C PHE A 17 6.75 12.17 -7.48
N VAL A 18 8.08 12.25 -7.48
CA VAL A 18 8.91 11.98 -8.66
C VAL A 18 8.69 10.54 -9.13
N PHE A 19 8.73 9.56 -8.22
CA PHE A 19 8.48 8.16 -8.56
C PHE A 19 7.04 7.92 -9.04
N MET A 20 6.04 8.63 -8.52
CA MET A 20 4.67 8.61 -9.07
C MET A 20 4.65 9.03 -10.54
N GLY A 21 5.34 10.13 -10.87
CA GLY A 21 5.45 10.61 -12.26
C GLY A 21 6.19 9.63 -13.16
N VAL A 22 7.31 9.08 -12.71
CA VAL A 22 8.09 8.07 -13.46
C VAL A 22 7.25 6.81 -13.69
N ASN A 23 6.58 6.29 -12.68
CA ASN A 23 5.74 5.09 -12.79
C ASN A 23 4.56 5.32 -13.76
N ALA A 24 3.94 6.50 -13.73
CA ALA A 24 2.89 6.87 -14.68
C ALA A 24 3.42 6.94 -16.13
N GLY A 25 4.59 7.55 -16.33
CA GLY A 25 5.22 7.70 -17.65
C GLY A 25 5.74 6.39 -18.25
N THR A 26 6.10 5.42 -17.41
CA THR A 26 6.55 4.09 -17.85
C THR A 26 5.41 3.08 -18.06
N GLY A 27 4.15 3.49 -17.93
CA GLY A 27 2.99 2.61 -18.10
C GLY A 27 2.72 1.66 -16.94
N LYS A 28 3.55 1.69 -15.90
CA LYS A 28 3.42 0.83 -14.71
C LYS A 28 2.30 1.26 -13.74
N GLY A 29 1.62 2.38 -14.04
CA GLY A 29 0.62 2.99 -13.17
C GLY A 29 1.24 3.69 -11.95
N VAL A 30 0.60 4.75 -11.45
CA VAL A 30 1.07 5.56 -10.32
C VAL A 30 1.31 4.71 -9.08
N LEU A 31 0.35 3.87 -8.74
CA LEU A 31 0.37 2.92 -7.63
C LEU A 31 0.34 1.49 -8.17
N ASN A 32 0.91 0.57 -7.41
CA ASN A 32 0.85 -0.85 -7.69
C ASN A 32 -0.41 -1.43 -7.03
N TYR A 33 -1.55 -1.40 -7.72
CA TYR A 33 -2.79 -1.93 -7.18
C TYR A 33 -2.77 -3.44 -7.08
N SER A 34 -3.30 -3.98 -5.98
CA SER A 34 -3.54 -5.41 -5.80
C SER A 34 -4.69 -5.90 -6.70
N LEU A 35 -4.82 -7.22 -6.86
CA LEU A 35 -5.93 -7.81 -7.59
C LEU A 35 -7.30 -7.45 -7.03
N GLU A 36 -7.40 -7.22 -5.73
CA GLU A 36 -8.64 -6.77 -5.07
C GLU A 36 -9.17 -5.47 -5.68
N PHE A 37 -8.26 -4.57 -6.12
CA PHE A 37 -8.60 -3.27 -6.69
C PHE A 37 -8.47 -3.19 -8.22
N LYS A 38 -7.74 -4.11 -8.85
CA LYS A 38 -7.51 -4.12 -10.29
C LYS A 38 -8.36 -5.17 -11.01
N GLY A 39 -8.71 -6.24 -10.32
CA GLY A 39 -9.20 -7.47 -10.91
C GLY A 39 -8.07 -8.30 -11.50
N GLY A 40 -8.34 -9.55 -11.81
CA GLY A 40 -7.37 -10.45 -12.39
C GLY A 40 -7.44 -11.87 -11.86
N THR A 41 -6.42 -12.65 -12.18
CA THR A 41 -6.27 -14.04 -11.75
C THR A 41 -5.13 -14.18 -10.78
N SER A 42 -5.36 -14.83 -9.65
CA SER A 42 -4.35 -15.27 -8.70
C SER A 42 -4.15 -16.77 -8.85
N THR A 43 -2.97 -17.19 -9.27
CA THR A 43 -2.63 -18.61 -9.38
C THR A 43 -1.58 -18.94 -8.31
N ASN A 44 -1.97 -19.80 -7.38
CA ASN A 44 -1.11 -20.30 -6.32
C ASN A 44 -0.52 -21.64 -6.76
N VAL A 45 0.78 -21.74 -6.82
CA VAL A 45 1.52 -22.92 -7.26
C VAL A 45 2.39 -23.42 -6.14
N THR A 46 2.26 -24.69 -5.78
CA THR A 46 3.10 -25.35 -4.78
C THR A 46 4.17 -26.15 -5.52
N PHE A 47 5.44 -25.80 -5.29
CA PHE A 47 6.59 -26.46 -5.91
C PHE A 47 7.21 -27.51 -4.97
N ASP A 48 7.96 -28.45 -5.53
CA ASP A 48 8.74 -29.44 -4.75
C ASP A 48 9.87 -28.80 -3.94
N LYS A 49 10.36 -27.62 -4.37
CA LYS A 49 11.39 -26.84 -3.70
C LYS A 49 11.04 -25.36 -3.61
N ALA A 50 11.62 -24.69 -2.63
CA ALA A 50 11.49 -23.23 -2.54
C ALA A 50 12.27 -22.52 -3.66
N TYR A 51 11.63 -21.52 -4.27
CA TYR A 51 12.25 -20.62 -5.25
C TYR A 51 12.38 -19.22 -4.64
N THR A 52 13.50 -18.56 -4.93
CA THR A 52 13.66 -17.14 -4.61
C THR A 52 12.98 -16.27 -5.67
N LEU A 53 12.57 -15.05 -5.30
CA LEU A 53 11.97 -14.11 -6.26
C LEU A 53 12.88 -13.89 -7.48
N LYS A 54 14.20 -13.82 -7.28
CA LYS A 54 15.16 -13.63 -8.37
C LYS A 54 15.16 -14.80 -9.36
N GLU A 55 15.16 -16.03 -8.86
CA GLU A 55 15.07 -17.23 -9.71
C GLU A 55 13.78 -17.24 -10.52
N ILE A 56 12.65 -16.87 -9.90
CA ILE A 56 11.35 -16.81 -10.59
C ILE A 56 11.37 -15.75 -11.69
N ASP A 57 11.86 -14.55 -11.38
CA ASP A 57 11.94 -13.44 -12.34
C ASP A 57 12.83 -13.77 -13.54
N GLU A 58 13.93 -14.49 -13.33
CA GLU A 58 14.87 -14.85 -14.40
C GLU A 58 14.43 -16.07 -15.23
N THR A 59 13.77 -17.06 -14.60
CA THR A 59 13.49 -18.36 -15.24
C THR A 59 12.05 -18.58 -15.65
N MET A 60 11.07 -17.99 -14.93
CA MET A 60 9.66 -18.27 -15.13
C MET A 60 8.93 -17.10 -15.80
N ILE A 61 9.19 -15.87 -15.35
CA ILE A 61 8.44 -14.69 -15.79
C ILE A 61 8.51 -14.46 -17.30
N PRO A 62 9.68 -14.52 -17.98
CA PRO A 62 9.74 -14.24 -19.42
C PRO A 62 8.91 -15.19 -20.30
N ASP A 63 8.73 -16.43 -19.85
CA ASP A 63 7.88 -17.39 -20.56
C ASP A 63 6.41 -17.24 -20.16
N LEU A 64 6.14 -16.97 -18.88
CA LEU A 64 4.77 -16.74 -18.38
C LEU A 64 4.15 -15.48 -19.00
N GLU A 65 4.91 -14.41 -19.22
CA GLU A 65 4.43 -13.21 -19.91
C GLU A 65 3.90 -13.54 -21.33
N LYS A 66 4.58 -14.48 -22.02
CA LYS A 66 4.12 -14.94 -23.35
C LYS A 66 2.89 -15.83 -23.25
N VAL A 67 2.85 -16.74 -22.27
CA VAL A 67 1.74 -17.70 -22.08
C VAL A 67 0.47 -16.96 -21.64
N THR A 68 0.58 -15.98 -20.75
CA THR A 68 -0.57 -15.24 -20.21
C THR A 68 -0.91 -13.99 -21.01
N ASP A 69 -0.02 -13.54 -21.88
CA ASP A 69 -0.11 -12.25 -22.60
C ASP A 69 -0.23 -11.06 -21.62
N ASP A 70 0.51 -11.15 -20.49
CA ASP A 70 0.52 -10.14 -19.45
C ASP A 70 1.98 -9.72 -19.15
N PRO A 71 2.38 -8.50 -19.54
CA PRO A 71 3.75 -8.01 -19.31
C PRO A 71 3.98 -7.53 -17.86
N ASN A 72 3.00 -7.64 -16.97
CA ASN A 72 3.07 -7.11 -15.60
C ASN A 72 2.68 -8.15 -14.55
N ILE A 73 3.18 -9.37 -14.69
CA ILE A 73 2.96 -10.44 -13.71
C ILE A 73 3.59 -10.04 -12.37
N GLN A 74 2.80 -10.09 -11.31
CA GLN A 74 3.29 -9.88 -9.96
C GLN A 74 3.51 -11.24 -9.29
N VAL A 75 4.67 -11.40 -8.64
CA VAL A 75 5.01 -12.64 -7.94
C VAL A 75 5.14 -12.38 -6.45
N GLN A 76 4.66 -13.30 -5.67
CA GLN A 76 4.78 -13.30 -4.23
C GLN A 76 5.12 -14.70 -3.73
N THR A 77 6.21 -14.85 -2.98
CA THR A 77 6.55 -16.09 -2.29
C THR A 77 5.87 -16.12 -0.92
N VAL A 78 5.44 -17.31 -0.50
CA VAL A 78 4.86 -17.51 0.84
C VAL A 78 5.97 -17.92 1.80
N ALA A 79 6.13 -17.17 2.90
CA ALA A 79 7.18 -17.45 3.89
C ALA A 79 7.04 -18.86 4.50
N ASN A 80 8.16 -19.56 4.65
CA ASN A 80 8.24 -20.92 5.17
C ASN A 80 7.42 -21.96 4.37
N SER A 81 7.22 -21.72 3.07
CA SER A 81 6.49 -22.60 2.17
C SER A 81 7.16 -22.62 0.80
N ASN A 82 6.92 -23.69 0.04
CA ASN A 82 7.33 -23.77 -1.37
C ASN A 82 6.25 -23.18 -2.31
N GLN A 83 5.33 -22.41 -1.77
CA GLN A 83 4.26 -21.79 -2.54
C GLN A 83 4.67 -20.46 -3.14
N VAL A 84 4.29 -20.27 -4.39
CA VAL A 84 4.44 -19.04 -5.14
C VAL A 84 3.10 -18.61 -5.69
N ILE A 85 2.74 -17.34 -5.47
CA ILE A 85 1.50 -16.75 -5.94
C ILE A 85 1.83 -15.89 -7.16
N PHE A 86 1.29 -16.26 -8.31
CA PHE A 86 1.37 -15.48 -9.54
C PHE A 86 0.09 -14.68 -9.72
N LYS A 87 0.19 -13.36 -9.83
CA LYS A 87 -0.92 -12.45 -10.02
C LYS A 87 -0.84 -11.86 -11.42
N THR A 88 -1.84 -12.17 -12.23
CA THR A 88 -1.92 -11.78 -13.65
C THR A 88 -3.19 -11.01 -13.95
N GLN A 89 -3.30 -10.47 -15.15
CA GLN A 89 -4.59 -10.06 -15.69
C GLN A 89 -5.56 -11.24 -15.70
N THR A 90 -6.86 -10.98 -15.92
CA THR A 90 -7.86 -12.06 -15.96
C THR A 90 -7.49 -13.07 -17.05
N LEU A 91 -7.22 -14.31 -16.64
CA LEU A 91 -6.97 -15.41 -17.53
C LEU A 91 -8.29 -16.10 -17.88
N ASP A 92 -8.53 -16.27 -19.17
CA ASP A 92 -9.57 -17.17 -19.69
C ASP A 92 -9.19 -18.64 -19.46
N LEU A 93 -10.07 -19.56 -19.85
CA LEU A 93 -9.83 -20.99 -19.64
C LEU A 93 -8.59 -21.49 -20.39
N GLU A 94 -8.42 -21.04 -21.65
CA GLU A 94 -7.32 -21.45 -22.51
C GLU A 94 -5.95 -21.02 -21.93
N LYS A 95 -5.84 -19.78 -21.47
CA LYS A 95 -4.62 -19.26 -20.85
C LYS A 95 -4.33 -19.92 -19.51
N ARG A 96 -5.35 -20.29 -18.73
CA ARG A 96 -5.14 -21.06 -17.47
C ARG A 96 -4.62 -22.46 -17.73
N GLU A 97 -5.18 -23.14 -18.73
CA GLU A 97 -4.71 -24.47 -19.14
C GLU A 97 -3.27 -24.38 -19.68
N ALA A 98 -2.95 -23.37 -20.48
CA ALA A 98 -1.60 -23.12 -20.97
C ALA A 98 -0.62 -22.83 -19.82
N PHE A 99 -1.04 -22.06 -18.81
CA PHE A 99 -0.24 -21.79 -17.61
C PHE A 99 0.02 -23.10 -16.83
N ALA A 100 -1.02 -23.88 -16.56
CA ALA A 100 -0.91 -25.16 -15.84
C ALA A 100 -0.01 -26.14 -16.59
N LYS A 101 -0.17 -26.24 -17.92
CA LYS A 101 0.67 -27.07 -18.76
C LYS A 101 2.14 -26.63 -18.73
N TYR A 102 2.40 -25.32 -18.80
CA TYR A 102 3.77 -24.79 -18.68
C TYR A 102 4.41 -25.19 -17.34
N MET A 103 3.67 -25.08 -16.23
CA MET A 103 4.14 -25.47 -14.91
C MET A 103 4.41 -26.98 -14.81
N ALA A 104 3.54 -27.79 -15.39
CA ALA A 104 3.73 -29.26 -15.44
C ALA A 104 4.95 -29.65 -16.28
N ASP A 105 5.06 -29.11 -17.49
CA ASP A 105 6.12 -29.48 -18.46
C ASP A 105 7.51 -29.04 -18.02
N LYS A 106 7.64 -27.85 -17.40
CA LYS A 106 8.94 -27.27 -17.04
C LYS A 106 9.37 -27.53 -15.60
N PHE A 107 8.43 -27.62 -14.68
CA PHE A 107 8.70 -27.67 -13.25
C PHE A 107 8.13 -28.91 -12.55
N GLY A 108 7.45 -29.79 -13.30
CA GLY A 108 6.89 -31.04 -12.77
C GLY A 108 5.73 -30.83 -11.78
N VAL A 109 5.09 -29.66 -11.81
CA VAL A 109 3.98 -29.35 -10.90
C VAL A 109 2.73 -30.10 -11.33
N GLU A 110 2.09 -30.80 -10.39
CA GLU A 110 0.84 -31.51 -10.65
C GLU A 110 -0.35 -30.54 -10.59
N GLU A 111 -1.41 -30.83 -11.32
CA GLU A 111 -2.63 -30.00 -11.38
C GLU A 111 -3.24 -29.75 -9.99
N LYS A 112 -3.15 -30.73 -9.07
CA LYS A 112 -3.61 -30.61 -7.68
C LYS A 112 -2.86 -29.53 -6.87
N ASP A 113 -1.64 -29.20 -7.29
CA ASP A 113 -0.76 -28.23 -6.63
C ASP A 113 -0.92 -26.81 -7.21
N ILE A 114 -1.85 -26.66 -8.15
CA ILE A 114 -2.19 -25.38 -8.78
C ILE A 114 -3.63 -24.99 -8.38
N THR A 115 -3.75 -23.88 -7.65
CA THR A 115 -5.06 -23.32 -7.28
C THR A 115 -5.21 -21.95 -7.94
N THR A 116 -6.29 -21.75 -8.69
CA THR A 116 -6.55 -20.50 -9.41
C THR A 116 -7.83 -19.84 -8.92
N GLU A 117 -7.71 -18.57 -8.53
CA GLU A 117 -8.80 -17.71 -8.11
C GLU A 117 -8.93 -16.51 -9.05
N ASN A 118 -10.15 -16.19 -9.49
CA ASN A 118 -10.43 -15.02 -10.29
C ASN A 118 -11.19 -13.98 -9.50
N ILE A 119 -10.70 -12.75 -9.56
CA ILE A 119 -11.41 -11.58 -9.06
C ILE A 119 -11.91 -10.78 -10.26
N SER A 120 -13.23 -10.67 -10.42
CA SER A 120 -13.79 -9.92 -11.55
C SER A 120 -13.50 -8.42 -11.42
N SER A 121 -13.37 -7.74 -12.55
CA SER A 121 -13.16 -6.27 -12.58
C SER A 121 -14.33 -5.50 -11.97
N THR A 122 -15.56 -6.05 -12.04
CA THR A 122 -16.76 -5.45 -11.42
C THR A 122 -16.62 -5.45 -9.89
N VAL A 123 -16.34 -6.61 -9.31
CA VAL A 123 -16.11 -6.73 -7.84
C VAL A 123 -14.96 -5.82 -7.40
N SER A 124 -13.87 -5.79 -8.15
CA SER A 124 -12.73 -4.92 -7.82
C SER A 124 -13.05 -3.43 -7.89
N SER A 125 -13.91 -3.00 -8.82
CA SER A 125 -14.35 -1.61 -8.91
C SER A 125 -15.27 -1.24 -7.72
N GLU A 126 -16.17 -2.11 -7.32
CA GLU A 126 -17.01 -1.93 -6.12
C GLU A 126 -16.13 -1.84 -4.85
N MET A 127 -15.21 -2.76 -4.65
CA MET A 127 -14.29 -2.74 -3.50
C MET A 127 -13.47 -1.44 -3.43
N ARG A 128 -13.03 -0.90 -4.58
CA ARG A 128 -12.33 0.40 -4.62
C ARG A 128 -13.22 1.55 -4.18
N VAL A 129 -14.44 1.60 -4.68
CA VAL A 129 -15.41 2.65 -4.32
C VAL A 129 -15.73 2.58 -2.84
N ASP A 130 -16.00 1.39 -2.32
CA ASP A 130 -16.29 1.17 -0.90
C ASP A 130 -15.11 1.57 -0.02
N ALA A 131 -13.87 1.24 -0.41
CA ALA A 131 -12.67 1.65 0.30
C ALA A 131 -12.52 3.19 0.34
N ILE A 132 -12.76 3.89 -0.78
CA ILE A 132 -12.72 5.35 -0.83
C ILE A 132 -13.80 5.96 0.06
N ILE A 133 -15.02 5.44 0.01
CA ILE A 133 -16.14 5.91 0.85
C ILE A 133 -15.80 5.69 2.33
N ALA A 134 -15.30 4.50 2.69
CA ALA A 134 -14.93 4.19 4.08
C ALA A 134 -13.84 5.14 4.60
N VAL A 135 -12.80 5.42 3.80
CA VAL A 135 -11.73 6.37 4.16
C VAL A 135 -12.28 7.79 4.29
N ALA A 136 -13.16 8.22 3.39
CA ALA A 136 -13.79 9.54 3.46
C ALA A 136 -14.61 9.70 4.73
N ILE A 137 -15.47 8.73 5.06
CA ILE A 137 -16.28 8.71 6.27
C ILE A 137 -15.37 8.75 7.52
N ALA A 138 -14.35 7.88 7.58
CA ALA A 138 -13.41 7.86 8.69
C ALA A 138 -12.70 9.21 8.88
N THR A 139 -12.28 9.84 7.77
CA THR A 139 -11.64 11.15 7.77
C THR A 139 -12.58 12.24 8.33
N VAL A 140 -13.84 12.27 7.90
CA VAL A 140 -14.84 13.23 8.40
C VAL A 140 -15.05 13.07 9.90
N PHE A 141 -15.27 11.84 10.38
CA PHE A 141 -15.42 11.60 11.82
C PHE A 141 -14.18 11.99 12.61
N MET A 142 -13.00 11.77 12.06
CA MET A 142 -11.75 12.13 12.67
C MET A 142 -11.56 13.66 12.77
N LEU A 143 -11.86 14.40 11.70
CA LEU A 143 -11.81 15.85 11.71
C LEU A 143 -12.83 16.44 12.71
N LEU A 144 -14.02 15.87 12.77
CA LEU A 144 -15.06 16.24 13.74
C LEU A 144 -14.57 16.00 15.18
N TYR A 145 -13.96 14.84 15.45
CA TYR A 145 -13.38 14.50 16.75
C TYR A 145 -12.27 15.50 17.16
N ILE A 146 -11.34 15.83 16.27
CA ILE A 146 -10.27 16.80 16.52
C ILE A 146 -10.87 18.18 16.83
N TRP A 147 -11.84 18.62 16.04
CA TRP A 147 -12.50 19.91 16.23
C TRP A 147 -13.22 19.99 17.59
N LEU A 148 -13.99 18.98 17.96
CA LEU A 148 -14.68 18.92 19.26
C LEU A 148 -13.67 18.85 20.42
N ARG A 149 -12.55 18.11 20.25
CA ARG A 149 -11.55 17.88 21.30
C ARG A 149 -10.74 19.12 21.62
N PHE A 150 -10.32 19.88 20.62
CA PHE A 150 -9.41 21.00 20.82
C PHE A 150 -10.10 22.34 20.98
N LYS A 151 -11.27 22.56 20.41
CA LYS A 151 -12.03 23.83 20.43
C LYS A 151 -11.23 25.06 19.96
N ASP A 152 -9.96 24.88 19.57
CA ASP A 152 -9.05 25.91 19.06
C ASP A 152 -8.59 25.50 17.66
N ILE A 153 -8.90 26.36 16.69
CA ILE A 153 -8.62 26.12 15.27
C ILE A 153 -7.13 25.92 14.98
N ARG A 154 -6.26 26.55 15.75
CA ARG A 154 -4.81 26.47 15.57
C ARG A 154 -4.29 25.05 15.84
N PHE A 155 -4.72 24.44 16.95
CA PHE A 155 -4.38 23.06 17.28
C PHE A 155 -5.00 22.07 16.29
N ALA A 156 -6.28 22.29 15.93
CA ALA A 156 -6.96 21.44 14.96
C ALA A 156 -6.25 21.45 13.61
N THR A 157 -5.90 22.63 13.08
CA THR A 157 -5.19 22.76 11.81
C THR A 157 -3.81 22.10 11.86
N SER A 158 -3.07 22.30 12.95
CA SER A 158 -1.74 21.67 13.12
C SER A 158 -1.83 20.15 13.15
N ALA A 159 -2.84 19.58 13.80
CA ALA A 159 -3.06 18.14 13.82
C ALA A 159 -3.37 17.59 12.43
N VAL A 160 -4.22 18.28 11.65
CA VAL A 160 -4.55 17.88 10.28
C VAL A 160 -3.31 17.92 9.38
N VAL A 161 -2.50 18.98 9.48
CA VAL A 161 -1.26 19.09 8.70
C VAL A 161 -0.27 17.97 9.04
N ALA A 162 -0.11 17.67 10.34
CA ALA A 162 0.73 16.55 10.78
C ALA A 162 0.24 15.21 10.21
N LEU A 163 -1.08 14.99 10.23
CA LEU A 163 -1.69 13.78 9.69
C LEU A 163 -1.47 13.63 8.17
N ILE A 164 -1.69 14.72 7.41
CA ILE A 164 -1.44 14.72 5.96
C ILE A 164 0.02 14.40 5.68
N HIS A 165 0.94 15.00 6.45
CA HIS A 165 2.37 14.71 6.33
C HIS A 165 2.66 13.21 6.53
N ASP A 166 2.14 12.58 7.57
CA ASP A 166 2.40 11.17 7.88
C ASP A 166 1.82 10.25 6.78
N VAL A 167 0.62 10.54 6.29
CA VAL A 167 0.01 9.84 5.16
C VAL A 167 0.88 9.95 3.90
N LEU A 168 1.39 11.16 3.60
CA LEU A 168 2.23 11.37 2.41
C LEU A 168 3.57 10.65 2.51
N VAL A 169 4.18 10.58 3.69
CA VAL A 169 5.43 9.83 3.90
C VAL A 169 5.20 8.35 3.67
N VAL A 170 4.14 7.76 4.24
CA VAL A 170 3.82 6.34 4.03
C VAL A 170 3.52 6.06 2.56
N LEU A 171 2.73 6.93 1.92
CA LEU A 171 2.42 6.79 0.49
C LEU A 171 3.69 6.85 -0.38
N ALA A 172 4.64 7.74 -0.06
CA ALA A 172 5.92 7.81 -0.74
C ALA A 172 6.68 6.49 -0.67
N PHE A 173 6.74 5.86 0.51
CA PHE A 173 7.35 4.53 0.67
C PHE A 173 6.67 3.46 -0.18
N TYR A 174 5.35 3.42 -0.20
CA TYR A 174 4.59 2.47 -1.02
C TYR A 174 4.87 2.63 -2.51
N VAL A 175 4.97 3.87 -2.97
CA VAL A 175 5.27 4.19 -4.39
C VAL A 175 6.69 3.78 -4.76
N ILE A 176 7.67 4.14 -3.93
CA ILE A 176 9.11 3.87 -4.17
C ILE A 176 9.38 2.37 -4.15
N ALA A 177 8.87 1.67 -3.13
CA ALA A 177 9.07 0.23 -2.96
C ALA A 177 8.12 -0.63 -3.84
N ARG A 178 7.21 -0.01 -4.59
CA ARG A 178 6.18 -0.70 -5.41
C ARG A 178 5.36 -1.71 -4.63
N ILE A 179 5.12 -1.44 -3.34
CA ILE A 179 4.31 -2.32 -2.48
C ILE A 179 2.86 -2.30 -2.99
N SER A 180 2.22 -3.47 -2.94
CA SER A 180 0.85 -3.65 -3.42
C SER A 180 -0.16 -2.86 -2.56
N VAL A 181 -1.02 -2.09 -3.23
CA VAL A 181 -2.09 -1.28 -2.63
C VAL A 181 -3.42 -2.01 -2.75
N GLY A 182 -3.95 -2.49 -1.65
CA GLY A 182 -5.22 -3.22 -1.55
C GLY A 182 -5.90 -2.97 -0.21
N ASN A 183 -6.80 -3.85 0.22
CA ASN A 183 -7.51 -3.72 1.49
C ASN A 183 -6.58 -3.67 2.70
N THR A 184 -5.50 -4.45 2.67
CA THR A 184 -4.46 -4.42 3.72
C THR A 184 -3.82 -3.05 3.83
N PHE A 185 -3.55 -2.36 2.69
CA PHE A 185 -3.05 -0.99 2.70
C PHE A 185 -4.03 -0.03 3.40
N ILE A 186 -5.33 -0.12 3.10
CA ILE A 186 -6.36 0.72 3.73
C ILE A 186 -6.36 0.50 5.25
N ALA A 187 -6.35 -0.77 5.69
CA ALA A 187 -6.30 -1.09 7.12
C ALA A 187 -5.04 -0.54 7.81
N CYS A 188 -3.86 -0.68 7.18
CA CYS A 188 -2.60 -0.12 7.68
C CYS A 188 -2.66 1.41 7.77
N MET A 189 -3.19 2.08 6.74
CA MET A 189 -3.31 3.54 6.73
C MET A 189 -4.24 4.04 7.83
N LEU A 190 -5.39 3.41 8.04
CA LEU A 190 -6.30 3.76 9.14
C LEU A 190 -5.62 3.56 10.51
N THR A 191 -4.84 2.51 10.66
CA THR A 191 -4.08 2.24 11.90
C THR A 191 -3.03 3.33 12.14
N ILE A 192 -2.21 3.66 11.14
CA ILE A 192 -1.16 4.70 11.24
C ILE A 192 -1.79 6.05 11.59
N VAL A 193 -2.88 6.40 10.90
CA VAL A 193 -3.64 7.61 11.15
C VAL A 193 -4.18 7.67 12.59
N GLY A 194 -4.71 6.56 13.10
CA GLY A 194 -5.18 6.45 14.48
C GLY A 194 -4.05 6.65 15.51
N TYR A 195 -2.89 6.05 15.30
CA TYR A 195 -1.72 6.22 16.17
C TYR A 195 -1.15 7.65 16.10
N SER A 196 -1.03 8.22 14.90
CA SER A 196 -0.54 9.58 14.70
C SER A 196 -1.39 10.61 15.43
N ILE A 197 -2.71 10.49 15.31
CA ILE A 197 -3.64 11.38 16.03
C ILE A 197 -3.51 11.23 17.54
N ASN A 198 -3.46 10.00 18.04
CA ASN A 198 -3.33 9.78 19.48
C ASN A 198 -2.05 10.42 20.03
N ALA A 199 -0.91 10.24 19.35
CA ALA A 199 0.35 10.90 19.72
C ALA A 199 0.23 12.43 19.68
N THR A 200 -0.38 12.99 18.63
CA THR A 200 -0.59 14.44 18.48
C THR A 200 -1.46 15.01 19.60
N ILE A 201 -2.52 14.30 19.98
CA ILE A 201 -3.41 14.72 21.08
C ILE A 201 -2.65 14.80 22.40
N VAL A 202 -1.86 13.78 22.73
CA VAL A 202 -1.06 13.74 23.97
C VAL A 202 -0.06 14.90 24.01
N ILE A 203 0.64 15.16 22.91
CA ILE A 203 1.59 16.27 22.82
C ILE A 203 0.87 17.62 22.98
N PHE A 204 -0.26 17.81 22.32
CA PHE A 204 -1.01 19.06 22.38
C PHE A 204 -1.65 19.30 23.76
N ASP A 205 -2.12 18.26 24.43
CA ASP A 205 -2.62 18.38 25.80
C ASP A 205 -1.49 18.82 26.74
N ARG A 206 -0.28 18.27 26.57
CA ARG A 206 0.88 18.70 27.36
C ARG A 206 1.26 20.16 27.06
N ILE A 207 1.30 20.56 25.81
CA ILE A 207 1.56 21.96 25.43
C ILE A 207 0.53 22.88 26.06
N ARG A 208 -0.76 22.54 26.04
CA ARG A 208 -1.82 23.36 26.66
C ARG A 208 -1.68 23.47 28.16
N GLU A 209 -1.27 22.39 28.84
CA GLU A 209 -1.01 22.37 30.27
C GLU A 209 0.15 23.32 30.63
N GLU A 210 1.26 23.22 29.92
CA GLU A 210 2.43 24.10 30.11
C GLU A 210 2.11 25.57 29.80
N MET A 211 1.34 25.83 28.74
CA MET A 211 0.90 27.19 28.40
C MET A 211 0.03 27.87 29.47
N LYS A 212 -0.73 27.08 30.27
CA LYS A 212 -1.53 27.61 31.37
C LYS A 212 -0.68 27.96 32.60
N THR A 213 0.44 27.27 32.81
CA THR A 213 1.32 27.45 33.96
C THR A 213 2.41 28.49 33.73
N LYS A 214 2.82 28.70 32.48
CA LYS A 214 3.85 29.72 32.15
C LYS A 214 3.31 31.14 32.32
N LYS A 215 4.07 31.95 33.06
CA LYS A 215 3.83 33.40 33.13
C LYS A 215 4.10 34.03 31.75
N ARG A 216 3.33 35.07 31.43
CA ARG A 216 3.32 35.79 30.13
C ARG A 216 4.68 36.37 29.66
N THR A 217 5.74 36.23 30.45
CA THR A 217 7.09 36.79 30.28
C THR A 217 8.19 35.76 29.96
N GLU A 218 7.88 34.45 29.92
CA GLU A 218 8.87 33.41 29.61
C GLU A 218 8.80 33.05 28.12
N GLU A 219 9.95 33.15 27.43
CA GLU A 219 10.08 32.72 26.04
C GLU A 219 9.87 31.22 25.88
N LEU A 220 9.18 30.84 24.77
CA LEU A 220 8.84 29.45 24.46
C LEU A 220 10.00 28.60 23.92
N ASP A 221 11.20 29.15 23.78
CA ASP A 221 12.34 28.58 23.07
C ASP A 221 13.49 28.12 23.98
N THR A 222 13.23 27.71 25.21
CA THR A 222 14.24 27.04 26.04
C THR A 222 13.97 25.56 26.19
#